data_ef5dd929b33e9102884fe030f4cd65fa
#
_entry.id   ef5dd929b33e9102884fe030f4cd65fa
#
_cell.length_a   1.000
_cell.length_b   1.000
_cell.length_c   1.000
_cell.angle_alpha   90.00
_cell.angle_beta   90.00
_cell.angle_gamma   90.00
#
_symmetry.space_group_name_H-M   'P 1'
#
loop_
_entity.id
_entity.type
_entity.pdbx_description
1 polymer ?
#
loop_
_entity_poly.entity_id
_entity_poly.type
_entity_poly.pdbx_seq_one_letter_code
_entity_poly.pdbx_strand_id
1 'polypeptide(L)'
;MKILVLASRVPDRDGRADQRTVFRLLEFLAQRGHECHLVALAPWDGAGNDRDSVAELCATMRIFPQGRVRAAFTGLTCRLAGYPFQVGAMWNQEMARAVGRLLNELEPDLVYAHLIRTAEYVREKTAAPRILAMQVAQSLNLDRMARHRQNLLSRMFYRLELAAVSRYEPAIASSFDFNTVISTHDRDAIGLPAGSVWLVPHGVDTHEFHPREQEAEATGPVIFSGMLDTPTNVEAVRLLLSEIWPRVIARLPWAQLRIVGRNPSPSVRRMVRRAGVELRASVQSIAECMADAAVAVAPMRIAAGLQNKVLEAMASGLAVVATPEALEGIGARAGTEAVLASSSARFAEAVVRLLSDPERRRAIGRRARAFIEREWTWEHHWRRLEGRMLMAVASAGQSQTDTRARF
;
A
#
# COMPACT_ATOMS: atom_id res chain seq x y z
N MET A 1 1.13 -22.73 -12.76
CA MET A 1 1.04 -21.75 -13.88
C MET A 1 2.41 -21.16 -14.13
N LYS A 2 2.73 -20.91 -15.40
CA LYS A 2 3.86 -20.05 -15.79
C LYS A 2 3.40 -18.60 -15.80
N ILE A 3 3.99 -17.74 -14.99
CA ILE A 3 3.56 -16.35 -14.84
C ILE A 3 4.70 -15.40 -15.23
N LEU A 4 4.47 -14.56 -16.25
CA LEU A 4 5.40 -13.49 -16.59
C LEU A 4 5.08 -12.24 -15.74
N VAL A 5 6.00 -11.87 -14.86
CA VAL A 5 5.85 -10.72 -13.94
C VAL A 5 6.72 -9.57 -14.43
N LEU A 6 6.11 -8.41 -14.64
CA LEU A 6 6.79 -7.18 -15.05
C LEU A 6 6.81 -6.17 -13.88
N ALA A 7 7.98 -5.69 -13.51
CA ALA A 7 8.17 -4.73 -12.42
C ALA A 7 8.98 -3.51 -12.86
N SER A 8 8.57 -2.32 -12.42
CA SER A 8 9.28 -1.06 -12.70
C SER A 8 10.53 -0.86 -11.82
N ARG A 9 10.74 -1.73 -10.85
CA ARG A 9 11.92 -1.83 -9.98
C ARG A 9 12.18 -3.28 -9.63
N VAL A 10 13.45 -3.61 -9.37
CA VAL A 10 13.79 -4.93 -8.81
C VAL A 10 13.06 -5.09 -7.49
N PRO A 11 12.29 -6.18 -7.30
CA PRO A 11 11.65 -6.45 -6.02
C PRO A 11 12.66 -6.52 -4.88
N ASP A 12 12.23 -6.13 -3.67
CA ASP A 12 13.12 -6.09 -2.51
C ASP A 12 12.27 -6.19 -1.23
N ARG A 13 12.66 -7.05 -0.30
CA ARG A 13 11.94 -7.31 0.96
C ARG A 13 11.81 -6.06 1.82
N ASP A 14 12.88 -5.27 1.92
CA ASP A 14 12.98 -4.07 2.76
C ASP A 14 12.90 -2.77 1.95
N GLY A 15 12.65 -2.89 0.65
CA GLY A 15 12.57 -1.80 -0.30
C GLY A 15 11.33 -0.91 -0.16
N ARG A 16 11.06 -0.14 -1.19
CA ARG A 16 9.87 0.71 -1.29
C ARG A 16 8.60 -0.15 -1.37
N ALA A 17 7.44 0.46 -1.13
CA ALA A 17 6.16 -0.25 -1.13
C ALA A 17 5.90 -1.06 -2.41
N ASP A 18 6.21 -0.51 -3.58
CA ASP A 18 6.08 -1.19 -4.88
C ASP A 18 7.02 -2.41 -4.99
N GLN A 19 8.24 -2.31 -4.48
CA GLN A 19 9.22 -3.41 -4.47
C GLN A 19 8.80 -4.52 -3.51
N ARG A 20 8.40 -4.16 -2.28
CA ARG A 20 7.92 -5.11 -1.27
C ARG A 20 6.67 -5.86 -1.73
N THR A 21 5.74 -5.17 -2.38
CA THR A 21 4.50 -5.81 -2.87
C THR A 21 4.82 -6.89 -3.90
N VAL A 22 5.72 -6.63 -4.85
CA VAL A 22 6.10 -7.64 -5.85
C VAL A 22 6.93 -8.75 -5.21
N PHE A 23 7.83 -8.43 -4.28
CA PHE A 23 8.61 -9.45 -3.54
C PHE A 23 7.68 -10.44 -2.83
N ARG A 24 6.73 -9.94 -2.03
CA ARG A 24 5.76 -10.79 -1.31
C ARG A 24 4.83 -11.57 -2.24
N LEU A 25 4.49 -11.01 -3.39
CA LEU A 25 3.73 -11.74 -4.41
C LEU A 25 4.54 -12.90 -5.00
N LEU A 26 5.81 -12.67 -5.36
CA LEU A 26 6.68 -13.73 -5.88
C LEU A 26 6.94 -14.83 -4.84
N GLU A 27 7.20 -14.44 -3.57
CA GLU A 27 7.35 -15.36 -2.46
C GLU A 27 6.11 -16.26 -2.30
N PHE A 28 4.91 -15.68 -2.29
CA PHE A 28 3.66 -16.41 -2.22
C PHE A 28 3.45 -17.36 -3.42
N LEU A 29 3.65 -16.86 -4.65
CA LEU A 29 3.45 -17.66 -5.86
C LEU A 29 4.44 -18.82 -5.95
N ALA A 30 5.71 -18.60 -5.60
CA ALA A 30 6.73 -19.66 -5.55
C ALA A 30 6.38 -20.75 -4.51
N GLN A 31 5.95 -20.36 -3.30
CA GLN A 31 5.49 -21.31 -2.27
C GLN A 31 4.27 -22.14 -2.71
N ARG A 32 3.46 -21.60 -3.63
CA ARG A 32 2.30 -22.28 -4.21
C ARG A 32 2.64 -23.14 -5.44
N GLY A 33 3.93 -23.23 -5.81
CA GLY A 33 4.41 -24.03 -6.94
C GLY A 33 4.15 -23.39 -8.31
N HIS A 34 3.95 -22.08 -8.38
CA HIS A 34 3.88 -21.38 -9.66
C HIS A 34 5.29 -21.07 -10.18
N GLU A 35 5.47 -21.17 -11.51
CA GLU A 35 6.70 -20.83 -12.20
C GLU A 35 6.70 -19.34 -12.57
N CYS A 36 7.44 -18.53 -11.81
CA CYS A 36 7.51 -17.08 -12.00
C CYS A 36 8.72 -16.69 -12.86
N HIS A 37 8.48 -15.91 -13.90
CA HIS A 37 9.50 -15.31 -14.77
C HIS A 37 9.48 -13.80 -14.56
N LEU A 38 10.53 -13.23 -13.94
CA LEU A 38 10.59 -11.82 -13.62
C LEU A 38 11.36 -11.02 -14.65
N VAL A 39 10.75 -9.94 -15.14
CA VAL A 39 11.43 -8.90 -15.91
C VAL A 39 11.29 -7.57 -15.17
N ALA A 40 12.41 -6.96 -14.77
CA ALA A 40 12.41 -5.76 -13.97
C ALA A 40 13.39 -4.70 -14.50
N LEU A 41 13.08 -3.42 -14.21
CA LEU A 41 14.03 -2.33 -14.35
C LEU A 41 14.86 -2.18 -13.09
N ALA A 42 16.15 -1.80 -13.25
CA ALA A 42 17.01 -1.29 -12.19
C ALA A 42 17.20 0.22 -12.41
N PRO A 43 16.32 1.08 -11.87
CA PRO A 43 16.46 2.50 -12.04
C PRO A 43 17.64 3.05 -11.24
N TRP A 44 18.08 4.26 -11.60
CA TRP A 44 19.24 4.97 -11.06
C TRP A 44 19.23 5.25 -9.56
N ASP A 45 18.11 5.11 -8.90
CA ASP A 45 17.93 5.39 -7.46
C ASP A 45 18.41 4.25 -6.54
N GLY A 46 19.03 3.22 -7.12
CA GLY A 46 19.88 2.24 -6.43
C GLY A 46 19.17 1.33 -5.42
N ALA A 47 17.87 1.38 -5.33
CA ALA A 47 17.11 0.53 -4.43
C ALA A 47 16.93 -0.86 -5.03
N GLY A 48 17.41 -1.88 -4.35
CA GLY A 48 17.26 -3.30 -4.71
C GLY A 48 18.59 -4.05 -4.60
N ASN A 49 19.03 -4.31 -3.37
CA ASN A 49 20.25 -5.07 -3.10
C ASN A 49 20.00 -6.58 -2.92
N ASP A 50 18.73 -7.00 -2.82
CA ASP A 50 18.33 -8.37 -2.49
C ASP A 50 18.06 -9.21 -3.77
N ARG A 51 19.00 -9.15 -4.72
CA ARG A 51 18.84 -9.85 -6.01
C ARG A 51 18.87 -11.36 -5.87
N ASP A 52 19.66 -11.87 -4.95
CA ASP A 52 19.84 -13.30 -4.76
C ASP A 52 18.57 -13.92 -4.20
N SER A 53 17.97 -13.32 -3.16
CA SER A 53 16.68 -13.79 -2.62
C SER A 53 15.54 -13.73 -3.66
N VAL A 54 15.53 -12.73 -4.55
CA VAL A 54 14.54 -12.65 -5.63
C VAL A 54 14.80 -13.72 -6.70
N ALA A 55 16.06 -14.02 -7.01
CA ALA A 55 16.41 -15.04 -7.98
C ALA A 55 15.97 -16.44 -7.55
N GLU A 56 16.03 -16.74 -6.25
CA GLU A 56 15.54 -18.00 -5.67
C GLU A 56 14.02 -18.19 -5.82
N LEU A 57 13.26 -17.09 -5.92
CA LEU A 57 11.80 -17.10 -6.09
C LEU A 57 11.35 -17.23 -7.55
N CYS A 58 12.28 -17.12 -8.51
CA CYS A 58 11.94 -17.02 -9.93
C CYS A 58 12.64 -18.12 -10.72
N ALA A 59 11.91 -18.73 -11.67
CA ALA A 59 12.51 -19.64 -12.67
C ALA A 59 13.51 -18.91 -13.56
N THR A 60 13.21 -17.66 -13.94
CA THR A 60 14.14 -16.77 -14.62
C THR A 60 13.98 -15.33 -14.15
N MET A 61 15.08 -14.59 -14.11
CA MET A 61 15.10 -13.17 -13.76
C MET A 61 15.92 -12.40 -14.79
N ARG A 62 15.32 -11.37 -15.39
CA ARG A 62 16.01 -10.45 -16.30
C ARG A 62 15.88 -9.01 -15.79
N ILE A 63 17.01 -8.36 -15.57
CA ILE A 63 17.07 -6.99 -15.04
C ILE A 63 17.70 -6.08 -16.07
N PHE A 64 17.04 -4.94 -16.34
CA PHE A 64 17.47 -3.95 -17.33
C PHE A 64 17.84 -2.63 -16.64
N PRO A 65 19.07 -2.11 -16.82
CA PRO A 65 19.47 -0.85 -16.22
C PRO A 65 18.72 0.33 -16.87
N GLN A 66 18.30 1.29 -16.04
CA GLN A 66 17.66 2.53 -16.48
C GLN A 66 18.41 3.72 -15.88
N GLY A 67 19.20 4.42 -16.69
CA GLY A 67 19.95 5.59 -16.26
C GLY A 67 19.11 6.88 -16.21
N ARG A 68 19.52 7.85 -15.37
CA ARG A 68 18.80 9.14 -15.20
C ARG A 68 18.61 9.92 -16.50
N VAL A 69 19.65 10.00 -17.32
CA VAL A 69 19.63 10.75 -18.59
C VAL A 69 18.64 10.12 -19.57
N ARG A 70 18.72 8.81 -19.71
CA ARG A 70 17.80 8.05 -20.58
C ARG A 70 16.34 8.22 -20.09
N ALA A 71 16.10 8.07 -18.78
CA ALA A 71 14.78 8.23 -18.19
C ALA A 71 14.22 9.66 -18.38
N ALA A 72 15.04 10.68 -18.22
CA ALA A 72 14.63 12.06 -18.48
C ALA A 72 14.28 12.29 -19.96
N PHE A 73 15.11 11.77 -20.87
CA PHE A 73 14.89 11.91 -22.31
C PHE A 73 13.63 11.16 -22.75
N THR A 74 13.50 9.87 -22.41
CA THR A 74 12.31 9.07 -22.78
C THR A 74 11.04 9.59 -22.09
N GLY A 75 11.13 10.06 -20.85
CA GLY A 75 10.02 10.70 -20.16
C GLY A 75 9.54 11.96 -20.86
N LEU A 76 10.48 12.81 -21.29
CA LEU A 76 10.14 14.05 -22.00
C LEU A 76 9.53 13.78 -23.38
N THR A 77 10.13 12.89 -24.18
CA THR A 77 9.60 12.52 -25.51
C THR A 77 8.21 11.90 -25.42
N CYS A 78 7.98 10.99 -24.47
CA CYS A 78 6.65 10.42 -24.20
C CYS A 78 5.66 11.51 -23.75
N ARG A 79 6.10 12.47 -22.92
CA ARG A 79 5.24 13.56 -22.49
C ARG A 79 4.82 14.47 -23.64
N LEU A 80 5.70 14.74 -24.58
CA LEU A 80 5.40 15.49 -25.81
C LEU A 80 4.43 14.71 -26.73
N ALA A 81 4.49 13.39 -26.71
CA ALA A 81 3.56 12.52 -27.41
C ALA A 81 2.21 12.32 -26.67
N GLY A 82 1.96 13.04 -25.56
CA GLY A 82 0.70 12.99 -24.79
C GLY A 82 0.64 11.92 -23.70
N TYR A 83 1.69 11.09 -23.54
CA TYR A 83 1.77 10.09 -22.48
C TYR A 83 2.26 10.70 -21.15
N PRO A 84 1.99 10.04 -19.99
CA PRO A 84 2.58 10.44 -18.72
C PRO A 84 4.11 10.36 -18.75
N PHE A 85 4.78 11.38 -18.17
CA PHE A 85 6.23 11.40 -18.04
C PHE A 85 6.77 10.15 -17.34
N GLN A 86 6.10 9.74 -16.25
CA GLN A 86 6.52 8.57 -15.46
C GLN A 86 6.47 7.25 -16.25
N VAL A 87 5.59 7.10 -17.23
CA VAL A 87 5.52 5.93 -18.11
C VAL A 87 6.72 5.93 -19.06
N GLY A 88 6.99 7.07 -19.72
CA GLY A 88 8.14 7.22 -20.58
C GLY A 88 9.49 7.10 -19.85
N ALA A 89 9.59 7.66 -18.65
CA ALA A 89 10.80 7.56 -17.83
C ALA A 89 11.17 6.11 -17.45
N MET A 90 10.20 5.21 -17.45
CA MET A 90 10.38 3.78 -17.19
C MET A 90 10.34 2.94 -18.49
N TRP A 91 10.37 3.57 -19.66
CA TRP A 91 10.48 2.87 -20.94
C TRP A 91 11.92 2.49 -21.27
N ASN A 92 12.15 1.21 -21.52
CA ASN A 92 13.45 0.65 -21.94
C ASN A 92 13.26 -0.28 -23.13
N GLN A 93 13.85 0.08 -24.27
CA GLN A 93 13.67 -0.67 -25.53
C GLN A 93 14.24 -2.10 -25.46
N GLU A 94 15.32 -2.32 -24.72
CA GLU A 94 15.90 -3.65 -24.53
C GLU A 94 14.97 -4.55 -23.73
N MET A 95 14.38 -3.99 -22.65
CA MET A 95 13.34 -4.68 -21.89
C MET A 95 12.13 -5.01 -22.77
N ALA A 96 11.65 -4.07 -23.59
CA ALA A 96 10.53 -4.30 -24.50
C ALA A 96 10.80 -5.46 -25.48
N ARG A 97 11.99 -5.47 -26.10
CA ARG A 97 12.40 -6.59 -26.98
C ARG A 97 12.50 -7.91 -26.22
N ALA A 98 13.02 -7.89 -24.99
CA ALA A 98 13.12 -9.09 -24.16
C ALA A 98 11.75 -9.62 -23.77
N VAL A 99 10.80 -8.75 -23.38
CA VAL A 99 9.41 -9.12 -23.07
C VAL A 99 8.75 -9.75 -24.29
N GLY A 100 8.88 -9.14 -25.49
CA GLY A 100 8.33 -9.70 -26.71
C GLY A 100 8.87 -11.10 -27.04
N ARG A 101 10.18 -11.33 -26.85
CA ARG A 101 10.76 -12.68 -27.01
C ARG A 101 10.22 -13.67 -25.99
N LEU A 102 10.19 -13.27 -24.72
CA LEU A 102 9.70 -14.13 -23.64
C LEU A 102 8.24 -14.53 -23.80
N LEU A 103 7.39 -13.64 -24.29
CA LEU A 103 5.98 -13.97 -24.57
C LEU A 103 5.86 -15.11 -25.58
N ASN A 104 6.75 -15.15 -26.61
CA ASN A 104 6.75 -16.20 -27.63
C ASN A 104 7.49 -17.48 -27.17
N GLU A 105 8.58 -17.34 -26.43
CA GLU A 105 9.42 -18.47 -25.99
C GLU A 105 8.82 -19.25 -24.84
N LEU A 106 8.22 -18.53 -23.85
CA LEU A 106 7.68 -19.14 -22.64
C LEU A 106 6.22 -19.59 -22.79
N GLU A 107 5.47 -18.93 -23.68
CA GLU A 107 4.01 -19.09 -23.77
C GLU A 107 3.39 -19.07 -22.37
N PRO A 108 3.50 -17.94 -21.62
CA PRO A 108 3.05 -17.88 -20.24
C PRO A 108 1.54 -18.09 -20.13
N ASP A 109 1.09 -18.74 -19.06
CA ASP A 109 -0.33 -18.88 -18.76
C ASP A 109 -0.98 -17.54 -18.39
N LEU A 110 -0.17 -16.62 -17.81
CA LEU A 110 -0.62 -15.31 -17.31
C LEU A 110 0.49 -14.27 -17.39
N VAL A 111 0.12 -13.02 -17.69
CA VAL A 111 1.02 -11.86 -17.62
C VAL A 111 0.55 -10.92 -16.51
N TYR A 112 1.44 -10.57 -15.57
CA TYR A 112 1.19 -9.66 -14.47
C TYR A 112 2.07 -8.41 -14.61
N ALA A 113 1.47 -7.27 -14.95
CA ALA A 113 2.14 -5.98 -15.08
C ALA A 113 1.93 -5.17 -13.79
N HIS A 114 3.02 -4.84 -13.07
CA HIS A 114 2.97 -4.10 -11.82
C HIS A 114 3.14 -2.60 -12.04
N LEU A 115 2.13 -1.82 -11.70
CA LEU A 115 1.97 -0.39 -11.92
C LEU A 115 1.79 -0.02 -13.41
N ILE A 116 1.16 1.11 -13.65
CA ILE A 116 0.94 1.66 -15.00
C ILE A 116 2.24 1.89 -15.79
N ARG A 117 3.39 1.94 -15.10
CA ARG A 117 4.72 2.15 -15.68
C ARG A 117 5.23 0.96 -16.48
N THR A 118 4.69 -0.23 -16.24
CA THR A 118 5.06 -1.45 -16.96
C THR A 118 4.01 -1.86 -17.99
N ALA A 119 2.88 -1.18 -18.04
CA ALA A 119 1.74 -1.55 -18.85
C ALA A 119 2.04 -1.54 -20.38
N GLU A 120 2.81 -0.54 -20.84
CA GLU A 120 3.12 -0.42 -22.27
C GLU A 120 3.97 -1.58 -22.82
N TYR A 121 4.70 -2.32 -21.98
CA TYR A 121 5.47 -3.48 -22.43
C TYR A 121 4.58 -4.66 -22.90
N VAL A 122 3.33 -4.68 -22.44
CA VAL A 122 2.35 -5.75 -22.73
C VAL A 122 0.96 -5.20 -23.05
N ARG A 123 0.92 -3.97 -23.58
CA ARG A 123 -0.34 -3.32 -23.97
C ARG A 123 -1.05 -4.08 -25.08
N GLU A 124 -0.30 -4.59 -26.04
CA GLU A 124 -0.85 -5.38 -27.13
C GLU A 124 -1.37 -6.72 -26.59
N LYS A 125 -2.48 -7.19 -27.15
CA LYS A 125 -3.08 -8.46 -26.74
C LYS A 125 -2.12 -9.63 -26.97
N THR A 126 -2.04 -10.49 -25.96
CA THR A 126 -1.31 -11.75 -25.98
C THR A 126 -2.31 -12.92 -25.94
N ALA A 127 -1.85 -14.14 -26.18
CA ALA A 127 -2.69 -15.33 -25.99
C ALA A 127 -3.07 -15.54 -24.52
N ALA A 128 -2.15 -15.17 -23.62
CA ALA A 128 -2.36 -15.25 -22.18
C ALA A 128 -3.16 -14.05 -21.65
N PRO A 129 -4.04 -14.24 -20.66
CA PRO A 129 -4.70 -13.16 -19.96
C PRO A 129 -3.69 -12.24 -19.25
N ARG A 130 -3.98 -10.92 -19.26
CA ARG A 130 -3.10 -9.88 -18.73
C ARG A 130 -3.77 -9.16 -17.58
N ILE A 131 -3.05 -9.10 -16.45
CA ILE A 131 -3.46 -8.35 -15.28
C ILE A 131 -2.61 -7.09 -15.17
N LEU A 132 -3.26 -5.92 -15.06
CA LEU A 132 -2.61 -4.68 -14.69
C LEU A 132 -2.85 -4.41 -13.20
N ALA A 133 -1.82 -4.55 -12.39
CA ALA A 133 -1.86 -4.21 -10.98
C ALA A 133 -1.55 -2.73 -10.79
N MET A 134 -2.57 -1.88 -10.91
CA MET A 134 -2.43 -0.42 -10.78
C MET A 134 -2.07 0.02 -9.37
N GLN A 135 -2.42 -0.77 -8.35
CA GLN A 135 -2.23 -0.52 -6.92
C GLN A 135 -3.05 0.69 -6.43
N VAL A 136 -2.58 1.90 -6.72
CA VAL A 136 -3.22 3.17 -6.34
C VAL A 136 -3.50 4.01 -7.58
N ALA A 137 -4.51 4.86 -7.52
CA ALA A 137 -4.72 5.89 -8.52
C ALA A 137 -3.57 6.92 -8.46
N GLN A 138 -2.69 6.88 -9.46
CA GLN A 138 -1.58 7.83 -9.55
C GLN A 138 -2.07 9.27 -9.74
N SER A 139 -3.22 9.45 -10.38
CA SER A 139 -3.92 10.74 -10.50
C SER A 139 -4.20 11.36 -9.12
N LEU A 140 -4.69 10.60 -8.15
CA LEU A 140 -4.89 11.10 -6.77
C LEU A 140 -3.59 11.51 -6.10
N ASN A 141 -2.52 10.75 -6.28
CA ASN A 141 -1.22 11.10 -5.71
C ASN A 141 -0.66 12.37 -6.33
N LEU A 142 -0.78 12.54 -7.64
CA LEU A 142 -0.32 13.73 -8.36
C LEU A 142 -1.14 14.99 -7.99
N ASP A 143 -2.46 14.85 -7.81
CA ASP A 143 -3.31 15.94 -7.34
C ASP A 143 -2.88 16.44 -5.96
N ARG A 144 -2.65 15.49 -5.01
CA ARG A 144 -2.12 15.83 -3.68
C ARG A 144 -0.75 16.52 -3.77
N MET A 145 0.17 16.00 -4.61
CA MET A 145 1.48 16.61 -4.82
C MET A 145 1.35 18.03 -5.41
N ALA A 146 0.48 18.23 -6.40
CA ALA A 146 0.25 19.53 -7.01
C ALA A 146 -0.29 20.56 -6.01
N ARG A 147 -1.18 20.17 -5.09
CA ARG A 147 -1.77 21.06 -4.07
C ARG A 147 -0.77 21.47 -2.99
N HIS A 148 0.15 20.58 -2.60
CA HIS A 148 1.07 20.82 -1.47
C HIS A 148 2.43 21.38 -1.86
N ARG A 149 2.75 21.56 -3.16
CA ARG A 149 4.01 22.14 -3.60
C ARG A 149 3.97 23.67 -3.55
N GLN A 150 4.96 24.27 -2.87
CA GLN A 150 5.12 25.74 -2.78
C GLN A 150 5.75 26.33 -4.06
N ASN A 151 6.65 25.57 -4.72
CA ASN A 151 7.31 26.01 -5.94
C ASN A 151 6.36 25.93 -7.14
N LEU A 152 6.15 27.07 -7.83
CA LEU A 152 5.25 27.20 -8.97
C LEU A 152 5.60 26.28 -10.15
N LEU A 153 6.90 26.13 -10.47
CA LEU A 153 7.35 25.25 -11.56
C LEU A 153 7.04 23.77 -11.24
N SER A 154 7.35 23.33 -10.01
CA SER A 154 6.99 21.98 -9.57
C SER A 154 5.48 21.77 -9.59
N ARG A 155 4.69 22.75 -9.13
CA ARG A 155 3.22 22.66 -9.14
C ARG A 155 2.67 22.56 -10.55
N MET A 156 3.23 23.33 -11.50
CA MET A 156 2.85 23.27 -12.91
C MET A 156 3.19 21.91 -13.52
N PHE A 157 4.39 21.40 -13.27
CA PHE A 157 4.78 20.06 -13.71
C PHE A 157 3.81 18.98 -13.21
N TYR A 158 3.49 18.96 -11.90
CA TYR A 158 2.54 17.98 -11.34
C TYR A 158 1.13 18.14 -11.90
N ARG A 159 0.66 19.36 -12.21
CA ARG A 159 -0.64 19.57 -12.85
C ARG A 159 -0.67 19.04 -14.29
N LEU A 160 0.39 19.27 -15.04
CA LEU A 160 0.51 18.75 -16.41
C LEU A 160 0.59 17.21 -16.42
N GLU A 161 1.33 16.64 -15.47
CA GLU A 161 1.42 15.19 -15.32
C GLU A 161 0.09 14.60 -14.85
N LEU A 162 -0.61 15.25 -13.91
CA LEU A 162 -1.94 14.86 -13.48
C LEU A 162 -2.91 14.77 -14.67
N ALA A 163 -2.95 15.79 -15.53
CA ALA A 163 -3.81 15.78 -16.70
C ALA A 163 -3.49 14.65 -17.70
N ALA A 164 -2.22 14.29 -17.82
CA ALA A 164 -1.80 13.15 -18.65
C ALA A 164 -2.20 11.80 -18.01
N VAL A 165 -1.93 11.64 -16.72
CA VAL A 165 -2.21 10.40 -15.99
C VAL A 165 -3.71 10.16 -15.89
N SER A 166 -4.53 11.17 -15.59
CA SER A 166 -6.00 11.04 -15.50
C SER A 166 -6.66 10.57 -16.81
N ARG A 167 -6.04 10.87 -17.95
CA ARG A 167 -6.50 10.36 -19.27
C ARG A 167 -5.94 8.96 -19.55
N TYR A 168 -4.70 8.73 -19.12
CA TYR A 168 -3.99 7.49 -19.41
C TYR A 168 -4.48 6.31 -18.56
N GLU A 169 -4.74 6.50 -17.26
CA GLU A 169 -5.15 5.42 -16.35
C GLU A 169 -6.38 4.64 -16.86
N PRO A 170 -7.53 5.25 -17.15
CA PRO A 170 -8.68 4.51 -17.66
C PRO A 170 -8.43 3.91 -19.05
N ALA A 171 -7.69 4.61 -19.92
CA ALA A 171 -7.39 4.14 -21.27
C ALA A 171 -6.48 2.91 -21.25
N ILE A 172 -5.44 2.88 -20.41
CA ILE A 172 -4.56 1.71 -20.32
C ILE A 172 -5.25 0.56 -19.61
N ALA A 173 -6.05 0.83 -18.57
CA ALA A 173 -6.81 -0.19 -17.87
C ALA A 173 -7.77 -0.94 -18.82
N SER A 174 -8.42 -0.25 -19.76
CA SER A 174 -9.30 -0.87 -20.77
C SER A 174 -8.58 -1.77 -21.75
N SER A 175 -7.25 -1.67 -21.86
CA SER A 175 -6.44 -2.53 -22.73
C SER A 175 -6.09 -3.88 -22.10
N PHE A 176 -6.33 -4.03 -20.77
CA PHE A 176 -6.03 -5.26 -20.04
C PHE A 176 -7.29 -6.07 -19.79
N ASP A 177 -7.11 -7.36 -19.63
CA ASP A 177 -8.22 -8.28 -19.40
C ASP A 177 -8.75 -8.13 -17.97
N PHE A 178 -7.84 -7.86 -17.01
CA PHE A 178 -8.17 -7.62 -15.61
C PHE A 178 -7.31 -6.50 -15.01
N ASN A 179 -7.90 -5.76 -14.09
CA ASN A 179 -7.21 -4.71 -13.36
C ASN A 179 -7.30 -4.95 -11.85
N THR A 180 -6.27 -4.57 -11.08
CA THR A 180 -6.34 -4.59 -9.62
C THR A 180 -6.00 -3.24 -9.01
N VAL A 181 -6.70 -2.86 -7.95
CA VAL A 181 -6.43 -1.69 -7.11
C VAL A 181 -6.54 -2.06 -5.63
N ILE A 182 -5.98 -1.25 -4.75
CA ILE A 182 -5.97 -1.54 -3.30
C ILE A 182 -7.25 -1.10 -2.59
N SER A 183 -8.01 -0.16 -3.15
CA SER A 183 -9.23 0.34 -2.51
C SER A 183 -10.33 0.73 -3.52
N THR A 184 -11.55 0.81 -3.04
CA THR A 184 -12.68 1.35 -3.82
C THR A 184 -12.45 2.80 -4.20
N HIS A 185 -11.82 3.59 -3.31
CA HIS A 185 -11.47 4.98 -3.57
C HIS A 185 -10.53 5.15 -4.78
N ASP A 186 -9.53 4.27 -4.91
CA ASP A 186 -8.63 4.27 -6.08
C ASP A 186 -9.39 3.87 -7.35
N ARG A 187 -10.24 2.84 -7.29
CA ARG A 187 -11.09 2.42 -8.42
C ARG A 187 -11.96 3.57 -8.91
N ASP A 188 -12.66 4.24 -8.00
CA ASP A 188 -13.60 5.32 -8.31
C ASP A 188 -12.88 6.55 -8.87
N ALA A 189 -11.69 6.84 -8.36
CA ALA A 189 -10.84 7.93 -8.86
C ALA A 189 -10.31 7.70 -10.29
N ILE A 190 -10.05 6.43 -10.66
CA ILE A 190 -9.66 6.06 -12.03
C ILE A 190 -10.89 6.04 -12.94
N GLY A 191 -12.10 5.95 -12.39
CA GLY A 191 -13.35 5.86 -13.15
C GLY A 191 -13.62 4.47 -13.74
N LEU A 192 -13.13 3.40 -13.09
CA LEU A 192 -13.31 2.04 -13.56
C LEU A 192 -14.61 1.43 -13.03
N PRO A 193 -15.38 0.68 -13.86
CA PRO A 193 -16.57 -0.01 -13.41
C PRO A 193 -16.26 -1.03 -12.30
N ALA A 194 -17.17 -1.18 -11.33
CA ALA A 194 -16.96 -2.06 -10.18
C ALA A 194 -16.68 -3.53 -10.58
N GLY A 195 -17.28 -4.03 -11.67
CA GLY A 195 -17.10 -5.40 -12.16
C GLY A 195 -15.79 -5.65 -12.92
N SER A 196 -15.08 -4.60 -13.39
CA SER A 196 -13.86 -4.72 -14.18
C SER A 196 -12.58 -4.68 -13.36
N VAL A 197 -12.69 -4.54 -12.04
CA VAL A 197 -11.55 -4.32 -11.13
C VAL A 197 -11.61 -5.24 -9.93
N TRP A 198 -10.50 -5.90 -9.63
CA TRP A 198 -10.37 -6.67 -8.41
C TRP A 198 -9.74 -5.81 -7.31
N LEU A 199 -10.38 -5.78 -6.15
CA LEU A 199 -9.79 -5.16 -4.97
C LEU A 199 -8.78 -6.14 -4.37
N VAL A 200 -7.52 -5.73 -4.34
CA VAL A 200 -6.39 -6.47 -3.77
C VAL A 200 -5.64 -5.53 -2.82
N PRO A 201 -6.14 -5.35 -1.59
CA PRO A 201 -5.50 -4.49 -0.60
C PRO A 201 -4.12 -5.00 -0.21
N HIS A 202 -3.31 -4.13 0.38
CA HIS A 202 -2.08 -4.55 1.03
C HIS A 202 -2.41 -5.31 2.32
N GLY A 203 -1.72 -6.42 2.55
CA GLY A 203 -1.78 -7.14 3.80
C GLY A 203 -0.89 -6.52 4.88
N VAL A 204 -1.08 -6.96 6.10
CA VAL A 204 -0.18 -6.67 7.23
C VAL A 204 0.69 -7.89 7.48
N ASP A 205 1.97 -7.66 7.77
CA ASP A 205 2.88 -8.70 8.23
C ASP A 205 2.60 -8.99 9.71
N THR A 206 1.91 -10.08 9.98
CA THR A 206 1.53 -10.49 11.33
C THR A 206 2.69 -11.12 12.12
N HIS A 207 3.82 -11.40 11.47
CA HIS A 207 5.06 -11.80 12.14
C HIS A 207 5.85 -10.58 12.61
N GLU A 208 5.85 -9.49 11.85
CA GLU A 208 6.45 -8.22 12.25
C GLU A 208 5.59 -7.55 13.34
N PHE A 209 4.29 -7.41 13.07
CA PHE A 209 3.32 -6.80 14.00
C PHE A 209 2.63 -7.90 14.80
N HIS A 210 3.13 -8.19 15.98
CA HIS A 210 2.57 -9.20 16.88
C HIS A 210 2.45 -8.67 18.32
N PRO A 211 1.54 -9.24 19.12
CA PRO A 211 1.45 -8.92 20.55
C PRO A 211 2.76 -9.30 21.26
N ARG A 212 3.13 -8.55 22.28
CA ARG A 212 4.26 -8.92 23.14
C ARG A 212 3.92 -10.20 23.91
N GLU A 213 4.87 -11.15 24.01
CA GLU A 213 4.67 -12.43 24.72
C GLU A 213 4.41 -12.23 26.22
N GLN A 214 5.04 -11.25 26.83
CA GLN A 214 4.71 -10.83 28.18
C GLN A 214 3.55 -9.84 28.13
N GLU A 215 2.48 -10.10 28.86
CA GLU A 215 1.36 -9.17 29.00
C GLU A 215 1.91 -7.79 29.37
N ALA A 216 1.80 -6.85 28.41
CA ALA A 216 2.21 -5.47 28.67
C ALA A 216 1.48 -5.01 29.93
N GLU A 217 2.25 -4.61 30.93
CA GLU A 217 1.70 -4.04 32.15
C GLU A 217 0.65 -2.97 31.79
N ALA A 218 -0.35 -2.81 32.66
CA ALA A 218 -1.49 -1.92 32.44
C ALA A 218 -1.11 -0.43 32.17
N THR A 219 0.16 -0.10 32.16
CA THR A 219 0.77 1.24 32.19
C THR A 219 1.44 1.70 30.90
N GLY A 220 1.34 0.96 29.77
CA GLY A 220 1.92 1.38 28.48
C GLY A 220 1.32 2.69 27.97
N PRO A 221 2.06 3.43 27.10
CA PRO A 221 1.58 4.69 26.54
C PRO A 221 0.43 4.50 25.54
N VAL A 222 -0.35 5.55 25.35
CA VAL A 222 -1.19 5.72 24.16
C VAL A 222 -0.27 6.01 22.98
N ILE A 223 -0.44 5.33 21.83
CA ILE A 223 0.41 5.51 20.66
C ILE A 223 -0.36 6.05 19.45
N PHE A 224 0.25 7.04 18.77
CA PHE A 224 -0.10 7.44 17.42
C PHE A 224 1.10 7.19 16.50
N SER A 225 0.90 6.53 15.35
CA SER A 225 1.97 6.25 14.38
C SER A 225 1.67 6.81 13.00
N GLY A 226 2.73 7.12 12.22
CA GLY A 226 2.61 7.49 10.81
C GLY A 226 3.72 8.36 10.25
N MET A 227 3.61 8.71 8.96
CA MET A 227 4.47 9.71 8.32
C MET A 227 4.10 11.10 8.84
N LEU A 228 4.99 11.73 9.61
CA LEU A 228 4.69 12.96 10.38
C LEU A 228 4.87 14.27 9.59
N ASP A 229 5.04 14.18 8.28
CA ASP A 229 5.07 15.29 7.31
C ASP A 229 3.83 15.31 6.39
N THR A 230 3.02 14.25 6.37
CA THR A 230 1.82 14.23 5.54
C THR A 230 0.71 15.11 6.15
N PRO A 231 -0.01 15.90 5.36
CA PRO A 231 -1.02 16.83 5.87
C PRO A 231 -2.09 16.17 6.74
N THR A 232 -2.52 14.96 6.38
CA THR A 232 -3.54 14.19 7.12
C THR A 232 -3.03 13.77 8.50
N ASN A 233 -1.77 13.33 8.62
CA ASN A 233 -1.19 12.96 9.90
C ASN A 233 -0.84 14.19 10.76
N VAL A 234 -0.38 15.29 10.15
CA VAL A 234 -0.14 16.56 10.85
C VAL A 234 -1.45 17.07 11.47
N GLU A 235 -2.55 17.01 10.73
CA GLU A 235 -3.88 17.39 11.23
C GLU A 235 -4.35 16.46 12.38
N ALA A 236 -4.16 15.14 12.23
CA ALA A 236 -4.50 14.17 13.27
C ALA A 236 -3.69 14.41 14.56
N VAL A 237 -2.39 14.69 14.45
CA VAL A 237 -1.55 15.05 15.60
C VAL A 237 -2.03 16.36 16.23
N ARG A 238 -2.39 17.36 15.40
CA ARG A 238 -2.95 18.62 15.91
C ARG A 238 -4.22 18.38 16.71
N LEU A 239 -5.19 17.64 16.15
CA LEU A 239 -6.43 17.30 16.82
C LEU A 239 -6.19 16.53 18.12
N LEU A 240 -5.30 15.53 18.07
CA LEU A 240 -4.93 14.73 19.23
C LEU A 240 -4.39 15.61 20.37
N LEU A 241 -3.44 16.49 20.07
CA LEU A 241 -2.75 17.29 21.08
C LEU A 241 -3.54 18.50 21.56
N SER A 242 -4.40 19.11 20.70
CA SER A 242 -5.14 20.32 21.09
C SER A 242 -6.52 20.04 21.69
N GLU A 243 -7.18 18.94 21.31
CA GLU A 243 -8.56 18.71 21.71
C GLU A 243 -8.77 17.42 22.52
N ILE A 244 -8.05 16.34 22.17
CA ILE A 244 -8.29 15.02 22.77
C ILE A 244 -7.42 14.84 24.01
N TRP A 245 -6.11 14.98 23.87
CA TRP A 245 -5.15 14.67 24.92
C TRP A 245 -5.33 15.50 26.21
N PRO A 246 -5.61 16.82 26.17
CA PRO A 246 -5.91 17.58 27.38
C PRO A 246 -7.09 17.02 28.18
N ARG A 247 -8.10 16.46 27.51
CA ARG A 247 -9.25 15.81 28.17
C ARG A 247 -8.89 14.47 28.81
N VAL A 248 -7.93 13.74 28.22
CA VAL A 248 -7.44 12.48 28.77
C VAL A 248 -6.65 12.73 30.04
N ILE A 249 -5.64 13.62 29.99
CA ILE A 249 -4.79 13.90 31.19
C ILE A 249 -5.55 14.59 32.30
N ALA A 250 -6.60 15.36 32.03
CA ALA A 250 -7.48 15.93 33.06
C ALA A 250 -8.18 14.84 33.91
N ARG A 251 -8.40 13.65 33.35
CA ARG A 251 -9.03 12.50 34.02
C ARG A 251 -8.02 11.47 34.52
N LEU A 252 -6.91 11.29 33.79
CA LEU A 252 -5.83 10.35 34.07
C LEU A 252 -4.47 11.07 33.96
N PRO A 253 -4.05 11.79 35.00
CA PRO A 253 -2.81 12.59 35.00
C PRO A 253 -1.54 11.76 34.78
N TRP A 254 -1.59 10.46 35.05
CA TRP A 254 -0.49 9.51 34.83
C TRP A 254 -0.38 8.99 33.39
N ALA A 255 -1.38 9.24 32.56
CA ALA A 255 -1.39 8.74 31.18
C ALA A 255 -0.24 9.33 30.36
N GLN A 256 0.37 8.50 29.52
CA GLN A 256 1.46 8.89 28.65
C GLN A 256 1.01 8.80 27.20
N LEU A 257 1.46 9.73 26.36
CA LEU A 257 1.24 9.73 24.91
C LEU A 257 2.58 9.70 24.18
N ARG A 258 2.66 8.79 23.22
CA ARG A 258 3.81 8.64 22.32
C ARG A 258 3.39 8.87 20.89
N ILE A 259 4.07 9.81 20.21
CA ILE A 259 3.93 10.05 18.76
C ILE A 259 5.13 9.40 18.07
N VAL A 260 4.88 8.46 17.15
CA VAL A 260 5.93 7.68 16.48
C VAL A 260 5.85 7.90 14.97
N GLY A 261 6.99 8.09 14.30
CA GLY A 261 6.99 8.10 12.85
C GLY A 261 8.16 8.80 12.20
N ARG A 262 8.18 8.71 10.86
CA ARG A 262 9.24 9.28 10.04
C ARG A 262 8.93 10.74 9.68
N ASN A 263 10.01 11.51 9.42
CA ASN A 263 9.97 12.87 8.85
C ASN A 263 9.05 13.84 9.62
N PRO A 264 9.18 13.99 10.95
CA PRO A 264 8.33 14.94 11.68
C PRO A 264 8.56 16.36 11.19
N SER A 265 7.49 16.99 10.68
CA SER A 265 7.51 18.38 10.22
C SER A 265 7.85 19.35 11.38
N PRO A 266 8.37 20.55 11.10
CA PRO A 266 8.66 21.54 12.14
C PRO A 266 7.42 21.90 12.98
N SER A 267 6.24 21.85 12.39
CA SER A 267 4.96 22.06 13.09
C SER A 267 4.67 20.94 14.09
N VAL A 268 4.83 19.68 13.72
CA VAL A 268 4.65 18.52 14.61
C VAL A 268 5.64 18.58 15.76
N ARG A 269 6.93 18.81 15.48
CA ARG A 269 7.95 18.96 16.55
C ARG A 269 7.57 20.05 17.57
N ARG A 270 7.05 21.18 17.10
CA ARG A 270 6.61 22.29 17.96
C ARG A 270 5.40 21.92 18.78
N MET A 271 4.39 21.29 18.19
CA MET A 271 3.17 20.85 18.88
C MET A 271 3.48 19.83 19.98
N VAL A 272 4.28 18.81 19.65
CA VAL A 272 4.68 17.76 20.59
C VAL A 272 5.47 18.34 21.79
N ARG A 273 6.43 19.24 21.52
CA ARG A 273 7.19 19.92 22.57
C ARG A 273 6.29 20.74 23.51
N ARG A 274 5.34 21.48 22.94
CA ARG A 274 4.37 22.29 23.74
C ARG A 274 3.47 21.43 24.61
N ALA A 275 3.08 20.27 24.11
CA ALA A 275 2.21 19.34 24.83
C ALA A 275 2.97 18.47 25.86
N GLY A 276 4.31 18.50 25.87
CA GLY A 276 5.12 17.69 26.79
C GLY A 276 4.99 16.19 26.57
N VAL A 277 4.68 15.75 25.32
CA VAL A 277 4.51 14.33 25.00
C VAL A 277 5.75 13.76 24.29
N GLU A 278 5.91 12.44 24.33
CA GLU A 278 7.05 11.76 23.72
C GLU A 278 6.96 11.77 22.19
N LEU A 279 8.06 12.14 21.51
CA LEU A 279 8.24 12.01 20.06
C LEU A 279 9.36 11.03 19.74
N ARG A 280 9.04 9.91 19.15
CA ARG A 280 10.02 8.96 18.56
C ARG A 280 10.06 9.13 17.06
N ALA A 281 11.04 9.92 16.61
CA ALA A 281 11.28 10.16 15.20
C ALA A 281 12.26 9.12 14.64
N SER A 282 11.98 8.60 13.42
CA SER A 282 12.90 7.72 12.68
C SER A 282 13.31 6.46 13.46
N VAL A 283 12.33 5.82 14.11
CA VAL A 283 12.53 4.53 14.79
C VAL A 283 12.89 3.44 13.77
N GLN A 284 13.68 2.47 14.19
CA GLN A 284 14.03 1.30 13.38
C GLN A 284 12.81 0.40 13.15
N SER A 285 12.01 0.17 14.19
CA SER A 285 10.80 -0.63 14.15
C SER A 285 9.61 0.11 14.78
N ILE A 286 8.53 0.27 14.01
CA ILE A 286 7.24 0.75 14.52
C ILE A 286 6.57 -0.36 15.35
N ALA A 287 6.77 -1.62 14.96
CA ALA A 287 6.21 -2.77 15.65
C ALA A 287 6.68 -2.85 17.11
N GLU A 288 7.97 -2.60 17.39
CA GLU A 288 8.49 -2.53 18.76
C GLU A 288 7.82 -1.43 19.58
N CYS A 289 7.59 -0.27 18.95
CA CYS A 289 6.90 0.83 19.65
C CYS A 289 5.43 0.52 19.93
N MET A 290 4.79 -0.29 19.07
CA MET A 290 3.42 -0.75 19.29
C MET A 290 3.35 -1.84 20.35
N ALA A 291 4.32 -2.76 20.39
CA ALA A 291 4.38 -3.83 21.38
C ALA A 291 4.40 -3.31 22.84
N ASP A 292 4.97 -2.12 23.05
CA ASP A 292 5.01 -1.46 24.38
C ASP A 292 3.79 -0.58 24.69
N ALA A 293 2.88 -0.40 23.73
CA ALA A 293 1.75 0.51 23.90
C ALA A 293 0.56 -0.16 24.60
N ALA A 294 -0.26 0.64 25.26
CA ALA A 294 -1.52 0.18 25.85
C ALA A 294 -2.71 0.34 24.90
N VAL A 295 -2.79 1.47 24.19
CA VAL A 295 -3.91 1.81 23.31
C VAL A 295 -3.35 2.52 22.08
N ALA A 296 -3.81 2.14 20.89
CA ALA A 296 -3.51 2.89 19.68
C ALA A 296 -4.63 3.87 19.32
N VAL A 297 -4.26 5.02 18.75
CA VAL A 297 -5.21 6.07 18.39
C VAL A 297 -5.05 6.53 16.95
N ALA A 298 -6.18 6.69 16.25
CA ALA A 298 -6.23 7.17 14.88
C ALA A 298 -7.33 8.25 14.70
N PRO A 299 -7.13 9.48 15.20
CA PRO A 299 -8.11 10.57 15.13
C PRO A 299 -8.04 11.31 13.80
N MET A 300 -8.37 10.61 12.70
CA MET A 300 -8.27 11.12 11.35
C MET A 300 -9.58 11.81 10.93
N ARG A 301 -9.58 13.12 10.73
CA ARG A 301 -10.74 13.84 10.12
C ARG A 301 -10.80 13.67 8.61
N ILE A 302 -9.67 13.40 8.00
CA ILE A 302 -9.53 13.16 6.57
C ILE A 302 -8.67 11.91 6.42
N ALA A 303 -9.26 10.82 5.98
CA ALA A 303 -8.55 9.62 5.60
C ALA A 303 -8.55 9.49 4.08
N ALA A 304 -7.36 9.36 3.50
CA ALA A 304 -7.23 9.08 2.09
C ALA A 304 -6.88 7.60 1.92
N GLY A 305 -7.90 6.77 1.76
CA GLY A 305 -7.75 5.32 1.62
C GLY A 305 -7.44 4.61 2.96
N LEU A 306 -7.07 3.36 2.82
CA LEU A 306 -6.82 2.44 3.93
C LEU A 306 -5.75 2.95 4.90
N GLN A 307 -6.06 2.89 6.19
CA GLN A 307 -5.14 3.36 7.23
C GLN A 307 -4.27 2.22 7.78
N ASN A 308 -3.10 2.00 7.18
CA ASN A 308 -2.17 0.93 7.60
C ASN A 308 -1.85 0.97 9.10
N LYS A 309 -1.72 2.17 9.70
CA LYS A 309 -1.49 2.33 11.14
C LYS A 309 -2.56 1.67 12.02
N VAL A 310 -3.81 1.63 11.55
CA VAL A 310 -4.91 0.95 12.25
C VAL A 310 -4.74 -0.56 12.12
N LEU A 311 -4.45 -1.06 10.92
CA LEU A 311 -4.21 -2.48 10.67
C LEU A 311 -2.99 -2.99 11.43
N GLU A 312 -1.88 -2.24 11.43
CA GLU A 312 -0.64 -2.52 12.15
C GLU A 312 -0.87 -2.59 13.67
N ALA A 313 -1.61 -1.62 14.22
CA ALA A 313 -1.96 -1.61 15.64
C ALA A 313 -2.88 -2.77 16.02
N MET A 314 -3.89 -3.08 15.20
CA MET A 314 -4.76 -4.24 15.40
C MET A 314 -3.98 -5.55 15.29
N ALA A 315 -3.04 -5.66 14.36
CA ALA A 315 -2.12 -6.78 14.21
C ALA A 315 -1.24 -6.98 15.44
N SER A 316 -0.79 -5.88 16.06
CA SER A 316 -0.04 -5.91 17.32
C SER A 316 -0.91 -6.23 18.56
N GLY A 317 -2.20 -6.57 18.35
CA GLY A 317 -3.11 -6.90 19.45
C GLY A 317 -3.55 -5.70 20.31
N LEU A 318 -3.37 -4.47 19.81
CA LEU A 318 -3.78 -3.27 20.52
C LEU A 318 -5.27 -2.99 20.34
N ALA A 319 -5.92 -2.50 21.41
CA ALA A 319 -7.21 -1.85 21.28
C ALA A 319 -7.02 -0.51 20.57
N VAL A 320 -7.74 -0.32 19.47
CA VAL A 320 -7.65 0.88 18.65
C VAL A 320 -8.87 1.77 18.88
N VAL A 321 -8.64 3.05 19.20
CA VAL A 321 -9.67 4.09 19.15
C VAL A 321 -9.48 4.86 17.85
N ALA A 322 -10.53 4.91 17.02
CA ALA A 322 -10.46 5.50 15.70
C ALA A 322 -11.72 6.31 15.36
N THR A 323 -11.56 7.27 14.46
CA THR A 323 -12.70 7.97 13.84
C THR A 323 -13.34 7.10 12.75
N PRO A 324 -14.57 7.40 12.31
CA PRO A 324 -15.20 6.70 11.20
C PRO A 324 -14.31 6.67 9.96
N GLU A 325 -13.69 7.79 9.63
CA GLU A 325 -12.81 7.95 8.47
C GLU A 325 -11.56 7.07 8.57
N ALA A 326 -11.04 6.85 9.78
CA ALA A 326 -9.88 5.98 9.98
C ALA A 326 -10.20 4.48 9.86
N LEU A 327 -11.46 4.07 10.10
CA LEU A 327 -11.93 2.69 9.96
C LEU A 327 -12.54 2.40 8.58
N GLU A 328 -12.70 3.43 7.75
CA GLU A 328 -13.27 3.26 6.41
C GLU A 328 -12.45 2.26 5.58
N GLY A 329 -13.14 1.31 4.97
CA GLY A 329 -12.54 0.26 4.14
C GLY A 329 -11.87 -0.88 4.91
N ILE A 330 -11.71 -0.79 6.25
CA ILE A 330 -11.12 -1.86 7.06
C ILE A 330 -12.14 -2.98 7.34
N GLY A 331 -13.41 -2.63 7.55
CA GLY A 331 -14.47 -3.59 7.84
C GLY A 331 -14.49 -4.10 9.29
N ALA A 332 -13.69 -3.49 10.19
CA ALA A 332 -13.69 -3.83 11.61
C ALA A 332 -15.00 -3.39 12.29
N ARG A 333 -15.57 -4.27 13.11
CA ARG A 333 -16.82 -4.02 13.83
C ARG A 333 -16.59 -3.12 15.04
N ALA A 334 -17.25 -1.95 15.04
CA ALA A 334 -17.21 -1.00 16.16
C ALA A 334 -17.70 -1.64 17.48
N GLY A 335 -16.99 -1.37 18.55
CA GLY A 335 -17.26 -1.92 19.89
C GLY A 335 -16.76 -3.36 20.11
N THR A 336 -16.37 -4.07 19.06
CA THR A 336 -15.89 -5.45 19.12
C THR A 336 -14.41 -5.57 18.78
N GLU A 337 -14.01 -5.08 17.62
CA GLU A 337 -12.65 -5.17 17.06
C GLU A 337 -11.92 -3.82 17.10
N ALA A 338 -12.68 -2.71 17.16
CA ALA A 338 -12.15 -1.37 17.34
C ALA A 338 -13.16 -0.51 18.10
N VAL A 339 -12.74 0.60 18.69
CA VAL A 339 -13.61 1.58 19.36
C VAL A 339 -13.78 2.79 18.44
N LEU A 340 -15.02 3.03 18.01
CA LEU A 340 -15.38 4.15 17.16
C LEU A 340 -15.67 5.40 17.99
N ALA A 341 -15.09 6.55 17.62
CA ALA A 341 -15.33 7.83 18.27
C ALA A 341 -15.41 8.96 17.23
N SER A 342 -16.58 9.58 17.10
CA SER A 342 -16.88 10.62 16.11
C SER A 342 -16.62 12.06 16.56
N SER A 343 -16.28 12.28 17.84
CA SER A 343 -15.97 13.61 18.39
C SER A 343 -14.79 13.54 19.34
N SER A 344 -14.07 14.66 19.53
CA SER A 344 -12.92 14.75 20.42
C SER A 344 -13.27 14.37 21.87
N ALA A 345 -14.47 14.69 22.33
CA ALA A 345 -14.93 14.34 23.68
C ALA A 345 -15.15 12.82 23.83
N ARG A 346 -15.87 12.19 22.88
CA ARG A 346 -16.07 10.74 22.86
C ARG A 346 -14.77 9.98 22.66
N PHE A 347 -13.86 10.55 21.87
CA PHE A 347 -12.54 9.97 21.64
C PHE A 347 -11.71 9.93 22.94
N ALA A 348 -11.63 11.05 23.64
CA ALA A 348 -10.96 11.12 24.95
C ALA A 348 -11.61 10.17 25.98
N GLU A 349 -12.94 10.11 26.03
CA GLU A 349 -13.67 9.18 26.90
C GLU A 349 -13.34 7.71 26.58
N ALA A 350 -13.29 7.33 25.29
CA ALA A 350 -12.93 5.99 24.87
C ALA A 350 -11.49 5.63 25.29
N VAL A 351 -10.53 6.54 25.13
CA VAL A 351 -9.14 6.34 25.57
C VAL A 351 -9.10 6.17 27.10
N VAL A 352 -9.77 7.02 27.85
CA VAL A 352 -9.82 6.93 29.33
C VAL A 352 -10.41 5.58 29.75
N ARG A 353 -11.52 5.14 29.18
CA ARG A 353 -12.14 3.84 29.50
C ARG A 353 -11.18 2.68 29.24
N LEU A 354 -10.48 2.68 28.11
CA LEU A 354 -9.54 1.59 27.77
C LEU A 354 -8.29 1.60 28.68
N LEU A 355 -7.82 2.76 29.11
CA LEU A 355 -6.72 2.87 30.07
C LEU A 355 -7.13 2.42 31.46
N SER A 356 -8.38 2.68 31.87
CA SER A 356 -8.94 2.34 33.19
C SER A 356 -9.45 0.89 33.27
N ASP A 357 -9.67 0.21 32.15
CA ASP A 357 -10.21 -1.15 32.09
C ASP A 357 -9.28 -2.06 31.25
N PRO A 358 -8.27 -2.66 31.87
CA PRO A 358 -7.31 -3.53 31.18
C PRO A 358 -7.96 -4.78 30.56
N GLU A 359 -8.99 -5.34 31.19
CA GLU A 359 -9.65 -6.55 30.69
C GLU A 359 -10.38 -6.28 29.37
N ARG A 360 -11.18 -5.19 29.36
CA ARG A 360 -11.86 -4.75 28.14
C ARG A 360 -10.86 -4.39 27.04
N ARG A 361 -9.78 -3.71 27.38
CA ARG A 361 -8.71 -3.37 26.44
C ARG A 361 -8.11 -4.60 25.79
N ARG A 362 -7.71 -5.59 26.60
CA ARG A 362 -7.17 -6.87 26.09
C ARG A 362 -8.20 -7.64 25.27
N ALA A 363 -9.47 -7.66 25.69
CA ALA A 363 -10.52 -8.36 24.95
C ALA A 363 -10.73 -7.76 23.55
N ILE A 364 -10.73 -6.43 23.41
CA ILE A 364 -10.81 -5.75 22.11
C ILE A 364 -9.54 -6.04 21.30
N GLY A 365 -8.34 -5.92 21.88
CA GLY A 365 -7.08 -6.17 21.21
C GLY A 365 -6.97 -7.60 20.66
N ARG A 366 -7.35 -8.62 21.43
CA ARG A 366 -7.39 -10.01 20.94
C ARG A 366 -8.35 -10.20 19.76
N ARG A 367 -9.53 -9.58 19.79
CA ARG A 367 -10.49 -9.66 18.69
C ARG A 367 -10.01 -8.90 17.46
N ALA A 368 -9.35 -7.75 17.68
CA ALA A 368 -8.70 -6.99 16.61
C ALA A 368 -7.63 -7.82 15.90
N ARG A 369 -6.75 -8.49 16.67
CA ARG A 369 -5.72 -9.39 16.13
C ARG A 369 -6.34 -10.53 15.33
N ALA A 370 -7.30 -11.25 15.89
CA ALA A 370 -7.97 -12.36 15.21
C ALA A 370 -8.67 -11.92 13.93
N PHE A 371 -9.21 -10.70 13.88
CA PHE A 371 -9.78 -10.12 12.67
C PHE A 371 -8.70 -9.89 11.60
N ILE A 372 -7.53 -9.31 11.99
CA ILE A 372 -6.42 -9.10 11.05
C ILE A 372 -5.88 -10.42 10.50
N GLU A 373 -5.68 -11.41 11.35
CA GLU A 373 -5.19 -12.73 10.93
C GLU A 373 -6.13 -13.42 9.94
N ARG A 374 -7.42 -13.22 10.08
CA ARG A 374 -8.43 -13.80 9.20
C ARG A 374 -8.59 -13.04 7.88
N GLU A 375 -8.56 -11.70 7.88
CA GLU A 375 -9.01 -10.89 6.75
C GLU A 375 -7.90 -10.06 6.09
N TRP A 376 -6.81 -9.75 6.82
CA TRP A 376 -5.87 -8.69 6.42
C TRP A 376 -4.42 -9.14 6.30
N THR A 377 -4.13 -10.44 6.26
CA THR A 377 -2.79 -10.93 5.96
C THR A 377 -2.49 -10.82 4.46
N TRP A 378 -1.21 -10.69 4.11
CA TRP A 378 -0.78 -10.77 2.71
C TRP A 378 -1.26 -12.06 2.06
N GLU A 379 -1.12 -13.18 2.78
CA GLU A 379 -1.53 -14.49 2.31
C GLU A 379 -3.03 -14.56 1.99
N HIS A 380 -3.90 -13.99 2.83
CA HIS A 380 -5.34 -13.92 2.57
C HIS A 380 -5.64 -13.21 1.24
N HIS A 381 -5.03 -12.05 1.01
CA HIS A 381 -5.26 -11.28 -0.22
C HIS A 381 -4.65 -11.95 -1.45
N TRP A 382 -3.46 -12.55 -1.32
CA TRP A 382 -2.81 -13.27 -2.42
C TRP A 382 -3.56 -14.55 -2.80
N ARG A 383 -4.10 -15.31 -1.84
CA ARG A 383 -4.97 -16.47 -2.14
C ARG A 383 -6.21 -16.07 -2.95
N ARG A 384 -6.84 -14.93 -2.61
CA ARG A 384 -7.97 -14.40 -3.38
C ARG A 384 -7.55 -13.97 -4.78
N LEU A 385 -6.39 -13.35 -4.93
CA LEU A 385 -5.84 -12.98 -6.24
C LEU A 385 -5.50 -14.24 -7.05
N GLU A 386 -4.82 -15.23 -6.47
CA GLU A 386 -4.50 -16.51 -7.11
C GLU A 386 -5.76 -17.22 -7.63
N GLY A 387 -6.81 -17.31 -6.83
CA GLY A 387 -8.07 -17.90 -7.26
C GLY A 387 -8.66 -17.21 -8.50
N ARG A 388 -8.54 -15.88 -8.57
CA ARG A 388 -8.96 -15.11 -9.75
C ARG A 388 -8.04 -15.29 -10.94
N MET A 389 -6.73 -15.40 -10.72
CA MET A 389 -5.75 -15.73 -11.78
C MET A 389 -6.05 -17.08 -12.41
N LEU A 390 -6.32 -18.10 -11.60
CA LEU A 390 -6.69 -19.44 -12.05
C LEU A 390 -7.98 -19.43 -12.88
N MET A 391 -9.00 -18.70 -12.44
CA MET A 391 -10.23 -18.55 -13.22
C MET A 391 -10.00 -17.82 -14.56
N ALA A 392 -9.17 -16.79 -14.58
CA ALA A 392 -8.84 -16.06 -15.80
C ALA A 392 -8.14 -16.97 -16.82
N VAL A 393 -7.18 -17.78 -16.38
CA VAL A 393 -6.46 -18.74 -17.23
C VAL A 393 -7.42 -19.82 -17.76
N ALA A 394 -8.28 -20.39 -16.92
CA ALA A 394 -9.25 -21.38 -17.31
C ALA A 394 -10.25 -20.84 -18.38
N SER A 395 -10.74 -19.62 -18.20
CA SER A 395 -11.64 -18.98 -19.16
C SER A 395 -10.99 -18.69 -20.51
N ALA A 396 -9.71 -18.29 -20.53
CA ALA A 396 -8.96 -18.08 -21.76
C ALA A 396 -8.71 -19.38 -22.53
N GLY A 397 -8.44 -20.49 -21.83
CA GLY A 397 -8.28 -21.82 -22.41
C GLY A 397 -9.55 -22.34 -23.09
N GLN A 398 -10.72 -22.12 -22.47
CA GLN A 398 -12.02 -22.52 -23.07
C GLN A 398 -12.35 -21.74 -24.36
N SER A 399 -12.07 -20.42 -24.35
CA SER A 399 -12.29 -19.59 -25.55
C SER A 399 -11.42 -20.00 -26.74
N GLN A 400 -10.19 -20.47 -26.49
CA GLN A 400 -9.29 -20.97 -27.53
C GLN A 400 -9.74 -22.33 -28.09
N THR A 401 -10.26 -23.20 -27.24
CA THR A 401 -10.76 -24.52 -27.63
C THR A 401 -12.03 -24.41 -28.49
N ASP A 402 -12.96 -23.52 -28.11
CA ASP A 402 -14.17 -23.26 -28.89
C ASP A 402 -13.89 -22.63 -30.26
N THR A 403 -12.83 -21.81 -30.37
CA THR A 403 -12.43 -21.21 -31.65
C THR A 403 -11.79 -22.25 -32.54
N ARG A 404 -10.97 -23.18 -31.98
CA ARG A 404 -10.39 -24.30 -32.78
C ARG A 404 -11.39 -25.36 -33.18
N ALA A 405 -12.49 -25.52 -32.48
CA ALA A 405 -13.56 -26.46 -32.83
C ALA A 405 -14.52 -25.93 -33.92
N ARG A 406 -14.45 -24.66 -34.28
CA ARG A 406 -15.28 -24.01 -35.32
C ARG A 406 -14.59 -23.88 -36.68
N PHE A 407 -13.32 -24.28 -36.79
CA PHE A 407 -12.56 -24.42 -38.03
C PHE A 407 -12.17 -25.88 -38.25
#